data_bb92196c5c77e4cbfd35f1dfb06f992d
#
_entry.id   bb92196c5c77e4cbfd35f1dfb06f992d
#
_cell.length_a   1.000
_cell.length_b   1.000
_cell.length_c   1.000
_cell.angle_alpha   90.00
_cell.angle_beta   90.00
_cell.angle_gamma   90.00
#
_symmetry.space_group_name_H-M   'P 1'
#
loop_
_entity.id
_entity.type
_entity.pdbx_description
1 polymer ?
#
loop_
_entity_poly.entity_id
_entity_poly.type
_entity_poly.pdbx_seq_one_letter_code
_entity_poly.pdbx_strand_id
1 'polypeptide(L)'
;MAVEATQLRKGVLELATLALLEPSRMYGAEIVASLASTKGLAAKPGTVYPLLSRLAQSGLVTTAWEQSPSGPPRKYYTITAKGRTALAIQ
;
A
#
# COMPACT_ATOMS: atom_id res chain seq x y z
N MET A 1 9.52 1.53 26.29
CA MET A 1 8.96 2.70 25.58
C MET A 1 7.68 2.31 24.86
N ALA A 2 6.63 3.03 25.07
CA ALA A 2 5.35 2.72 24.45
C ALA A 2 5.28 3.28 23.02
N VAL A 3 4.79 2.48 22.10
CA VAL A 3 4.52 2.93 20.72
C VAL A 3 3.10 3.48 20.69
N GLU A 4 2.91 4.66 20.12
CA GLU A 4 1.59 5.23 19.98
C GLU A 4 0.72 4.35 19.10
N ALA A 5 -0.57 4.23 19.44
CA ALA A 5 -1.50 3.42 18.67
C ALA A 5 -1.56 3.83 17.20
N THR A 6 -1.46 5.15 16.91
CA THR A 6 -1.47 5.67 15.55
C THR A 6 -0.27 5.17 14.75
N GLN A 7 0.93 5.19 15.36
CA GLN A 7 2.15 4.72 14.71
C GLN A 7 2.11 3.22 14.47
N LEU A 8 1.60 2.45 15.44
CA LEU A 8 1.44 1.02 15.29
C LEU A 8 0.49 0.71 14.15
N ARG A 9 -0.64 1.43 14.07
CA ARG A 9 -1.60 1.24 12.99
C ARG A 9 -0.99 1.54 11.63
N LYS A 10 -0.18 2.60 11.51
CA LYS A 10 0.51 2.92 10.26
C LYS A 10 1.45 1.79 9.85
N GLY A 11 2.21 1.25 10.79
CA GLY A 11 3.11 0.13 10.52
C GLY A 11 2.37 -1.10 10.03
N VAL A 12 1.24 -1.43 10.65
CA VAL A 12 0.40 -2.55 10.24
C VAL A 12 -0.16 -2.31 8.83
N LEU A 13 -0.62 -1.10 8.54
CA LEU A 13 -1.17 -0.77 7.23
C LEU A 13 -0.10 -0.85 6.14
N GLU A 14 1.14 -0.43 6.43
CA GLU A 14 2.24 -0.52 5.47
C GLU A 14 2.54 -1.97 5.13
N LEU A 15 2.65 -2.83 6.13
CA LEU A 15 2.92 -4.25 5.92
C LEU A 15 1.76 -4.93 5.19
N ALA A 16 0.53 -4.62 5.56
CA ALA A 16 -0.64 -5.17 4.90
C ALA A 16 -0.68 -4.76 3.42
N THR A 17 -0.32 -3.51 3.12
CA THR A 17 -0.27 -3.03 1.75
C THR A 17 0.78 -3.77 0.94
N LEU A 18 1.98 -3.94 1.49
CA LEU A 18 3.03 -4.71 0.83
C LEU A 18 2.59 -6.15 0.58
N ALA A 19 1.92 -6.76 1.55
CA ALA A 19 1.40 -8.12 1.40
C ALA A 19 0.37 -8.22 0.28
N LEU A 20 -0.51 -7.22 0.15
CA LEU A 20 -1.48 -7.17 -0.93
C LEU A 20 -0.81 -7.10 -2.30
N LEU A 21 0.31 -6.41 -2.39
CA LEU A 21 1.02 -6.20 -3.65
C LEU A 21 1.93 -7.37 -4.03
N GLU A 22 2.19 -8.29 -3.10
CA GLU A 22 3.14 -9.36 -3.35
C GLU A 22 2.72 -10.27 -4.53
N PRO A 23 1.46 -10.69 -4.65
CA PRO A 23 1.05 -11.53 -5.79
C PRO A 23 1.06 -10.79 -7.12
N SER A 24 0.65 -9.53 -7.14
CA SER A 24 0.58 -8.73 -8.37
C SER A 24 0.35 -7.27 -8.04
N ARG A 25 0.68 -6.40 -9.01
CA ARG A 25 0.47 -4.96 -8.85
C ARG A 25 -1.02 -4.63 -8.70
N MET A 26 -1.29 -3.51 -8.05
CA MET A 26 -2.64 -3.01 -7.87
C MET A 26 -2.65 -1.49 -8.02
N TYR A 27 -3.76 -0.94 -8.49
CA TYR A 27 -3.89 0.52 -8.50
C TYR A 27 -4.52 1.02 -7.19
N GLY A 28 -4.38 2.33 -6.94
CA GLY A 28 -4.71 2.90 -5.63
C GLY A 28 -6.10 2.56 -5.11
N ALA A 29 -7.14 2.70 -5.95
CA ALA A 29 -8.50 2.41 -5.53
C ALA A 29 -8.70 0.93 -5.17
N GLU A 30 -8.01 0.02 -5.87
CA GLU A 30 -8.05 -1.41 -5.52
C GLU A 30 -7.45 -1.65 -4.14
N ILE A 31 -6.33 -0.98 -3.84
CA ILE A 31 -5.68 -1.11 -2.54
C ILE A 31 -6.62 -0.63 -1.44
N VAL A 32 -7.24 0.53 -1.62
CA VAL A 32 -8.19 1.07 -0.65
C VAL A 32 -9.34 0.08 -0.42
N ALA A 33 -9.92 -0.45 -1.51
CA ALA A 33 -11.03 -1.39 -1.41
C ALA A 33 -10.62 -2.69 -0.72
N SER A 34 -9.42 -3.21 -1.03
CA SER A 34 -8.93 -4.44 -0.43
C SER A 34 -8.68 -4.28 1.07
N LEU A 35 -8.11 -3.14 1.48
CA LEU A 35 -7.93 -2.86 2.91
C LEU A 35 -9.29 -2.71 3.60
N ALA A 36 -10.25 -2.06 2.96
CA ALA A 36 -11.57 -1.88 3.53
C ALA A 36 -12.31 -3.20 3.75
N SER A 37 -12.05 -4.19 2.91
CA SER A 37 -12.68 -5.51 3.02
C SER A 37 -12.01 -6.42 4.05
N THR A 38 -10.89 -6.00 4.62
CA THR A 38 -10.14 -6.79 5.61
C THR A 38 -10.43 -6.23 7.00
N LYS A 39 -10.93 -7.07 7.89
CA LYS A 39 -11.29 -6.65 9.24
C LYS A 39 -10.10 -6.01 9.95
N GLY A 40 -10.32 -4.83 10.50
CA GLY A 40 -9.31 -4.11 11.25
C GLY A 40 -8.34 -3.29 10.41
N LEU A 41 -8.42 -3.36 9.08
CA LEU A 41 -7.48 -2.67 8.19
C LEU A 41 -8.12 -1.54 7.39
N ALA A 42 -9.43 -1.32 7.53
CA ALA A 42 -10.11 -0.25 6.80
C ALA A 42 -9.50 1.10 7.13
N ALA A 43 -9.19 1.88 6.09
CA ALA A 43 -8.64 3.21 6.24
C ALA A 43 -9.17 4.09 5.11
N LYS A 44 -9.30 5.39 5.41
CA LYS A 44 -9.77 6.35 4.42
C LYS A 44 -8.72 6.58 3.34
N PRO A 45 -9.13 6.96 2.12
CA PRO A 45 -8.17 7.32 1.08
C PRO A 45 -7.15 8.37 1.54
N GLY A 46 -7.58 9.35 2.36
CA GLY A 46 -6.68 10.37 2.92
C GLY A 46 -5.59 9.80 3.82
N THR A 47 -5.72 8.56 4.28
CA THR A 47 -4.68 7.85 5.03
C THR A 47 -3.86 6.96 4.10
N VAL A 48 -4.53 6.26 3.18
CA VAL A 48 -3.89 5.28 2.31
C VAL A 48 -2.96 5.92 1.28
N TYR A 49 -3.40 6.99 0.60
CA TYR A 49 -2.59 7.60 -0.46
C TYR A 49 -1.28 8.20 0.04
N PRO A 50 -1.25 8.93 1.18
CA PRO A 50 0.05 9.36 1.74
C PRO A 50 0.95 8.19 2.12
N LEU A 51 0.37 7.10 2.61
CA LEU A 51 1.13 5.90 2.94
C LEU A 51 1.76 5.29 1.68
N LEU A 52 1.01 5.21 0.58
CA LEU A 52 1.53 4.71 -0.69
C LEU A 52 2.67 5.59 -1.21
N SER A 53 2.53 6.92 -1.10
CA SER A 53 3.59 7.85 -1.51
C SER A 53 4.86 7.61 -0.70
N ARG A 54 4.73 7.37 0.61
CA ARG A 54 5.88 7.09 1.46
C ARG A 54 6.56 5.77 1.09
N LEU A 55 5.78 4.73 0.79
CA LEU A 55 6.34 3.46 0.35
C LEU A 55 7.14 3.63 -0.95
N ALA A 56 6.64 4.43 -1.87
CA ALA A 56 7.32 4.72 -3.13
C ALA A 56 8.62 5.49 -2.88
N GLN A 57 8.58 6.51 -2.01
CA GLN A 57 9.76 7.29 -1.67
C GLN A 57 10.84 6.45 -1.00
N SER A 58 10.42 5.46 -0.22
CA SER A 58 11.35 4.55 0.48
C SER A 58 11.85 3.42 -0.43
N GLY A 59 11.39 3.35 -1.67
CA GLY A 59 11.81 2.31 -2.60
C GLY A 59 11.20 0.94 -2.37
N LEU A 60 10.15 0.87 -1.55
CA LEU A 60 9.48 -0.40 -1.25
C LEU A 60 8.48 -0.79 -2.34
N VAL A 61 8.01 0.19 -3.10
CA VAL A 61 7.17 -0.03 -4.28
C VAL A 61 7.63 0.90 -5.40
N THR A 62 7.32 0.54 -6.64
CA THR A 62 7.44 1.41 -7.80
C THR A 62 6.05 1.73 -8.32
N THR A 63 5.95 2.79 -9.11
CA THR A 63 4.68 3.25 -9.63
C THR A 63 4.72 3.37 -11.15
N ALA A 64 3.57 3.17 -11.79
CA ALA A 64 3.43 3.38 -13.22
C ALA A 64 2.00 3.78 -13.52
N TRP A 65 1.83 4.77 -14.41
CA TRP A 65 0.52 5.18 -14.87
C TRP A 65 0.12 4.34 -16.07
N GLU A 66 -1.14 3.88 -16.10
CA GLU A 66 -1.66 3.15 -17.24
C GLU A 66 -3.04 3.64 -17.61
N GLN A 67 -3.33 3.60 -18.91
CA GLN A 67 -4.62 4.00 -19.43
C GLN A 67 -5.70 3.05 -18.92
N SER A 68 -6.79 3.63 -18.43
CA SER A 68 -7.96 2.87 -18.01
C SER A 68 -8.88 2.67 -19.22
N PRO A 69 -9.59 1.55 -19.31
CA PRO A 69 -10.51 1.32 -20.45
C PRO A 69 -11.62 2.35 -20.56
N SER A 70 -12.09 2.91 -19.45
CA SER A 70 -13.28 3.77 -19.47
C SER A 70 -13.21 4.85 -18.41
N GLY A 71 -12.05 5.48 -18.23
CA GLY A 71 -11.92 6.53 -17.23
C GLY A 71 -10.53 7.13 -17.23
N PRO A 72 -10.21 7.92 -16.20
CA PRO A 72 -8.88 8.52 -16.11
C PRO A 72 -7.81 7.45 -15.96
N PRO A 73 -6.55 7.76 -16.31
CA PRO A 73 -5.45 6.84 -16.11
C PRO A 73 -5.35 6.39 -14.65
N ARG A 74 -4.88 5.16 -14.45
CA ARG A 74 -4.71 4.58 -13.12
C ARG A 74 -3.24 4.49 -12.78
N LYS A 75 -2.90 4.82 -11.53
CA LYS A 75 -1.53 4.67 -11.02
C LYS A 75 -1.41 3.31 -10.34
N TYR A 76 -0.58 2.46 -10.90
CA TYR A 76 -0.34 1.12 -10.37
C TYR A 76 0.90 1.11 -9.47
N TYR A 77 0.85 0.28 -8.45
CA TYR A 77 1.93 0.11 -7.47
C TYR A 77 2.40 -1.34 -7.54
N THR A 78 3.72 -1.50 -7.67
CA THR A 78 4.35 -2.82 -7.76
C THR A 78 5.36 -2.94 -6.62
N ILE A 79 5.32 -4.04 -5.86
CA ILE A 79 6.29 -4.27 -4.81
C ILE A 79 7.69 -4.48 -5.42
N THR A 80 8.72 -3.93 -4.78
CA THR A 80 10.11 -4.10 -5.21
C THR A 80 10.77 -5.24 -4.45
N ALA A 81 12.00 -5.61 -4.84
CA ALA A 81 12.79 -6.57 -4.08
C ALA A 81 12.99 -6.08 -2.64
N LYS A 82 13.25 -4.78 -2.47
CA LYS A 82 13.38 -4.17 -1.15
C LYS A 82 12.08 -4.30 -0.35
N GLY A 83 10.94 -4.11 -1.02
CA GLY A 83 9.63 -4.29 -0.38
C GLY A 83 9.40 -5.72 0.06
N ARG A 84 9.78 -6.70 -0.75
CA ARG A 84 9.65 -8.12 -0.39
C ARG A 84 10.53 -8.46 0.79
N THR A 85 11.75 -7.92 0.82
CA THR A 85 12.66 -8.12 1.95
C THR A 85 12.07 -7.54 3.24
N ALA A 86 11.53 -6.33 3.18
CA ALA A 86 10.91 -5.69 4.33
C ALA A 86 9.73 -6.52 4.86
N LEU A 87 8.94 -7.11 3.95
CA LEU A 87 7.81 -7.94 4.31
C LEU A 87 8.27 -9.24 4.99
N ALA A 88 9.39 -9.80 4.52
CA ALA A 88 9.88 -11.11 5.00
C ALA A 88 10.53 -11.07 6.37
N ILE A 89 11.07 -9.92 6.79
CA ILE A 89 11.87 -9.84 8.04
C ILE A 89 11.06 -9.38 9.26
N GLN A 90 9.76 -9.33 9.17
CA GLN A 90 8.96 -8.95 10.33
C GLN A 90 8.72 -10.11 11.30
#